data_6caeff65a32090e39135f30de0a5da98
#
_entry.id   6caeff65a32090e39135f30de0a5da98
#
_cell.length_a   1.000
_cell.length_b   1.000
_cell.length_c   1.000
_cell.angle_alpha   90.00
_cell.angle_beta   90.00
_cell.angle_gamma   90.00
#
_symmetry.space_group_name_H-M   'P 1'
#
loop_
_entity.id
_entity.type
_entity.pdbx_description
1 polymer ?
#
loop_
_entity_poly.entity_id
_entity_poly.type
_entity_poly.pdbx_seq_one_letter_code
_entity_poly.pdbx_strand_id
1 'polypeptide(L)'
;MQPMILPVAARDAIRIGPNMVHVRILHGSRRRGFRKGEWEDLGWSRNVMTTANNGGRDMLAAMIAGQTGFGVSSTIATATTSTSLTATGTPFTASAYIGQIVIAEESTNAPVWGVISANTTSVLTVDGWKNGDGTAGTTPGSTCNYQVLPGAAPYRYMALTENASAPSASTTTLTGEITTGGCGRALATYAHTLGASTATLSKTFSVTGTFPAIHKVGLSQYSTASTQVGFEAALNADANVAIGDTLAVTWTLTLS
;
A
#
# COMPACT_ATOMS: atom_id res chain seq x y z
N MET A 1 25.45 -38.70 -32.87
CA MET A 1 25.16 -37.28 -32.61
C MET A 1 23.78 -37.23 -31.96
N GLN A 2 23.74 -36.99 -30.66
CA GLN A 2 22.49 -36.80 -29.93
C GLN A 2 22.04 -35.34 -30.11
N PRO A 3 20.76 -35.06 -30.42
CA PRO A 3 20.31 -33.70 -30.50
C PRO A 3 20.32 -33.07 -29.09
N MET A 4 21.00 -31.94 -28.97
CA MET A 4 21.04 -31.12 -27.78
C MET A 4 19.69 -30.48 -27.58
N ILE A 5 18.90 -31.00 -26.65
CA ILE A 5 17.63 -30.38 -26.22
C ILE A 5 18.02 -29.13 -25.42
N LEU A 6 17.86 -27.96 -26.03
CA LEU A 6 17.96 -26.70 -25.33
C LEU A 6 16.84 -26.63 -24.27
N PRO A 7 17.13 -26.24 -23.03
CA PRO A 7 16.11 -26.08 -22.03
C PRO A 7 15.12 -25.01 -22.52
N VAL A 8 13.86 -25.38 -22.62
CA VAL A 8 12.76 -24.42 -22.79
C VAL A 8 12.84 -23.50 -21.58
N ALA A 9 13.27 -22.25 -21.78
CA ALA A 9 13.21 -21.24 -20.76
C ALA A 9 11.77 -21.16 -20.23
N ALA A 10 11.59 -21.54 -19.01
CA ALA A 10 10.30 -21.41 -18.33
C ALA A 10 9.93 -19.93 -18.35
N ARG A 11 8.99 -19.56 -19.23
CA ARG A 11 8.39 -18.24 -19.30
C ARG A 11 7.20 -18.14 -18.32
N ASP A 12 7.38 -18.58 -17.12
CA ASP A 12 6.45 -18.28 -16.03
C ASP A 12 6.79 -16.91 -15.46
N ALA A 13 6.54 -15.89 -16.26
CA ALA A 13 6.47 -14.54 -15.74
C ALA A 13 5.18 -14.43 -14.91
N ILE A 14 5.31 -14.15 -13.62
CA ILE A 14 4.17 -13.70 -12.82
C ILE A 14 3.60 -12.47 -13.53
N ARG A 15 2.47 -12.66 -14.19
CA ARG A 15 1.75 -11.56 -14.83
C ARG A 15 0.80 -10.98 -13.79
N ILE A 16 1.13 -9.80 -13.30
CA ILE A 16 0.13 -8.97 -12.65
C ILE A 16 -0.76 -8.45 -13.76
N GLY A 17 -2.00 -8.95 -13.79
CA GLY A 17 -3.00 -8.51 -14.77
C GLY A 17 -3.26 -7.00 -14.67
N PRO A 18 -4.03 -6.40 -15.58
CA PRO A 18 -4.31 -4.99 -15.54
C PRO A 18 -5.06 -4.67 -14.25
N ASN A 19 -4.36 -4.08 -13.29
CA ASN A 19 -4.98 -3.53 -12.11
C ASN A 19 -5.95 -2.43 -12.56
N MET A 20 -7.15 -2.41 -12.01
CA MET A 20 -8.19 -1.49 -12.42
C MET A 20 -8.68 -0.67 -11.23
N VAL A 21 -9.02 0.57 -11.51
CA VAL A 21 -9.60 1.49 -10.53
C VAL A 21 -11.03 1.80 -10.95
N HIS A 22 -11.97 1.63 -10.03
CA HIS A 22 -13.38 1.97 -10.17
C HIS A 22 -13.73 3.15 -9.28
N VAL A 23 -14.37 4.16 -9.84
CA VAL A 23 -14.75 5.36 -9.09
C VAL A 23 -16.23 5.64 -9.27
N ARG A 24 -16.91 5.97 -8.16
CA ARG A 24 -18.31 6.38 -8.12
C ARG A 24 -18.49 7.58 -7.20
N ILE A 25 -19.45 8.43 -7.51
CA ILE A 25 -19.85 9.61 -6.73
C ILE A 25 -21.28 9.43 -6.22
N LEU A 26 -21.49 9.58 -4.93
CA LEU A 26 -22.83 9.73 -4.37
C LEU A 26 -23.12 11.23 -4.18
N HIS A 27 -24.13 11.75 -4.89
CA HIS A 27 -24.47 13.17 -4.83
C HIS A 27 -25.21 13.53 -3.55
N GLY A 28 -24.60 14.39 -2.73
CA GLY A 28 -25.20 14.93 -1.50
C GLY A 28 -26.30 15.97 -1.76
N SER A 29 -26.34 16.52 -2.99
CA SER A 29 -27.36 17.47 -3.46
C SER A 29 -27.67 17.21 -4.94
N ARG A 30 -28.76 17.83 -5.45
CA ARG A 30 -29.11 17.71 -6.89
C ARG A 30 -28.07 18.43 -7.76
N ARG A 31 -27.38 17.70 -8.63
CA ARG A 31 -26.32 18.23 -9.52
C ARG A 31 -26.29 17.47 -10.85
N ARG A 32 -25.94 18.15 -11.95
CA ARG A 32 -25.65 17.55 -13.27
C ARG A 32 -26.68 16.51 -13.74
N GLY A 33 -27.95 16.68 -13.39
CA GLY A 33 -28.99 15.71 -13.73
C GLY A 33 -29.20 14.60 -12.71
N PHE A 34 -28.31 14.41 -11.75
CA PHE A 34 -28.46 13.45 -10.66
C PHE A 34 -29.27 14.04 -9.49
N ARG A 35 -30.05 13.18 -8.81
CA ARG A 35 -30.80 13.54 -7.61
C ARG A 35 -29.92 13.38 -6.36
N LYS A 36 -30.29 14.06 -5.27
CA LYS A 36 -29.68 13.78 -3.96
C LYS A 36 -29.81 12.29 -3.63
N GLY A 37 -28.71 11.65 -3.23
CA GLY A 37 -28.65 10.24 -2.92
C GLY A 37 -28.51 9.30 -4.13
N GLU A 38 -28.34 9.82 -5.33
CA GLU A 38 -28.09 9.03 -6.55
C GLU A 38 -26.58 8.86 -6.78
N TRP A 39 -26.18 7.67 -7.27
CA TRP A 39 -24.80 7.35 -7.61
C TRP A 39 -24.51 7.66 -9.08
N GLU A 40 -23.45 8.42 -9.34
CA GLU A 40 -22.82 8.56 -10.64
C GLU A 40 -21.68 7.55 -10.74
N ASP A 41 -21.67 6.70 -11.77
CA ASP A 41 -20.60 5.73 -12.01
C ASP A 41 -19.65 6.28 -13.07
N LEU A 42 -18.40 6.54 -12.69
CA LEU A 42 -17.35 7.03 -13.59
C LEU A 42 -16.64 5.87 -14.33
N GLY A 43 -16.99 4.62 -14.02
CA GLY A 43 -16.46 3.43 -14.67
C GLY A 43 -15.07 3.01 -14.16
N TRP A 44 -14.43 2.15 -14.96
CA TRP A 44 -13.15 1.51 -14.63
C TRP A 44 -12.01 2.10 -15.45
N SER A 45 -10.86 2.30 -14.83
CA SER A 45 -9.62 2.74 -15.51
C SER A 45 -8.45 1.83 -15.16
N ARG A 46 -7.43 1.81 -16.03
CA ARG A 46 -6.18 1.07 -15.82
C ARG A 46 -5.21 1.88 -14.97
N ASN A 47 -4.37 1.19 -14.19
CA ASN A 47 -3.29 1.83 -13.44
C ASN A 47 -1.93 1.62 -14.08
N VAL A 48 -0.96 2.40 -13.65
CA VAL A 48 0.46 2.26 -13.95
C VAL A 48 1.21 2.01 -12.65
N MET A 49 2.03 0.96 -12.63
CA MET A 49 2.97 0.71 -11.55
C MET A 49 4.21 1.59 -11.73
N THR A 50 4.59 2.34 -10.70
CA THR A 50 5.76 3.23 -10.78
C THR A 50 7.07 2.43 -10.81
N THR A 51 8.03 2.92 -11.59
CA THR A 51 9.38 2.33 -11.76
C THR A 51 10.47 3.19 -11.12
N ALA A 52 10.11 4.31 -10.51
CA ALA A 52 11.07 5.12 -9.76
C ALA A 52 11.73 4.31 -8.65
N ASN A 53 12.96 4.67 -8.25
CA ASN A 53 13.68 4.01 -7.18
C ASN A 53 12.80 3.83 -5.94
N ASN A 54 12.69 2.61 -5.44
CA ASN A 54 11.74 2.20 -4.40
C ASN A 54 10.26 2.35 -4.78
N GLY A 55 9.93 2.41 -6.07
CA GLY A 55 8.56 2.40 -6.57
C GLY A 55 7.90 1.03 -6.50
N GLY A 56 6.66 0.95 -7.00
CA GLY A 56 5.86 -0.28 -6.92
C GLY A 56 6.54 -1.51 -7.53
N ARG A 57 7.32 -1.34 -8.61
CA ARG A 57 8.06 -2.45 -9.26
C ARG A 57 9.20 -2.97 -8.41
N ASP A 58 10.02 -2.07 -7.86
CA ASP A 58 11.18 -2.46 -7.05
C ASP A 58 10.72 -3.19 -5.79
N MET A 59 9.64 -2.71 -5.19
CA MET A 59 9.07 -3.34 -4.01
C MET A 59 8.47 -4.71 -4.30
N LEU A 60 7.75 -4.85 -5.41
CA LEU A 60 7.22 -6.16 -5.80
C LEU A 60 8.36 -7.14 -6.06
N ALA A 61 9.42 -6.70 -6.75
CA ALA A 61 10.62 -7.51 -6.99
C ALA A 61 11.29 -7.91 -5.67
N ALA A 62 11.43 -6.99 -4.72
CA ALA A 62 12.00 -7.26 -3.40
C ALA A 62 11.15 -8.25 -2.59
N MET A 63 9.81 -8.12 -2.61
CA MET A 63 8.89 -9.06 -1.96
C MET A 63 8.99 -10.48 -2.54
N ILE A 64 9.04 -10.61 -3.86
CA ILE A 64 9.12 -11.91 -4.54
C ILE A 64 10.50 -12.56 -4.32
N ALA A 65 11.57 -11.77 -4.39
CA ALA A 65 12.93 -12.26 -4.25
C ALA A 65 13.38 -12.47 -2.79
N GLY A 66 12.55 -12.08 -1.81
CA GLY A 66 12.96 -12.09 -0.40
C GLY A 66 14.15 -11.18 -0.13
N GLN A 67 14.34 -10.13 -0.96
CA GLN A 67 15.49 -9.23 -0.81
C GLN A 67 15.34 -8.32 0.41
N THR A 68 16.39 -8.30 1.20
CA THR A 68 16.51 -7.57 2.47
C THR A 68 17.05 -6.15 2.31
N GLY A 69 17.28 -5.68 1.08
CA GLY A 69 17.97 -4.41 0.78
C GLY A 69 17.19 -3.13 1.06
N PHE A 70 15.92 -3.23 1.41
CA PHE A 70 15.04 -2.08 1.62
C PHE A 70 14.69 -1.83 3.09
N GLY A 71 15.34 -2.48 4.04
CA GLY A 71 14.97 -2.40 5.44
C GLY A 71 16.09 -1.97 6.35
N VAL A 72 15.71 -1.52 7.53
CA VAL A 72 16.64 -1.46 8.63
C VAL A 72 16.90 -2.90 9.06
N SER A 73 18.09 -3.41 8.72
CA SER A 73 18.61 -4.65 9.27
C SER A 73 19.39 -4.29 10.53
N SER A 74 18.93 -4.71 11.68
CA SER A 74 19.69 -4.62 12.90
C SER A 74 19.87 -6.00 13.50
N THR A 75 21.01 -6.18 14.11
CA THR A 75 21.44 -7.49 14.52
C THR A 75 20.92 -7.94 15.86
N ILE A 76 20.53 -7.03 16.75
CA ILE A 76 20.13 -7.43 18.12
C ILE A 76 19.13 -6.42 18.71
N ALA A 77 18.01 -6.93 19.18
CA ALA A 77 17.11 -6.23 20.09
C ALA A 77 17.72 -6.22 21.51
N THR A 78 17.41 -5.22 22.30
CA THR A 78 17.82 -5.14 23.71
C THR A 78 16.68 -5.48 24.68
N ALA A 79 15.45 -5.38 24.22
CA ALA A 79 14.27 -5.77 24.97
C ALA A 79 13.10 -6.06 24.01
N THR A 80 12.22 -6.97 24.41
CA THR A 80 10.98 -7.28 23.71
C THR A 80 9.84 -7.45 24.69
N THR A 81 8.63 -7.16 24.24
CA THR A 81 7.38 -7.45 24.95
C THR A 81 6.39 -8.10 23.97
N SER A 82 5.20 -8.45 24.44
CA SER A 82 4.13 -8.97 23.57
C SER A 82 3.73 -8.02 22.44
N THR A 83 4.07 -6.74 22.53
CA THR A 83 3.69 -5.71 21.57
C THR A 83 4.82 -4.75 21.20
N SER A 84 6.06 -5.01 21.59
CA SER A 84 7.16 -4.12 21.24
C SER A 84 8.50 -4.82 21.10
N LEU A 85 9.40 -4.16 20.36
CA LEU A 85 10.81 -4.51 20.23
C LEU A 85 11.63 -3.23 20.39
N THR A 86 12.62 -3.26 21.28
CA THR A 86 13.58 -2.18 21.50
C THR A 86 14.91 -2.52 20.85
N ALA A 87 15.40 -1.65 20.01
CA ALA A 87 16.68 -1.79 19.33
C ALA A 87 17.84 -1.20 20.15
N THR A 88 19.06 -1.66 19.87
CA THR A 88 20.27 -1.02 20.35
C THR A 88 20.46 0.34 19.67
N GLY A 89 20.71 1.39 20.46
CA GLY A 89 20.89 2.75 19.92
C GLY A 89 19.61 3.38 19.39
N THR A 90 19.72 4.18 18.34
CA THR A 90 18.59 4.91 17.71
C THR A 90 18.53 4.66 16.20
N PRO A 91 18.32 3.39 15.76
CA PRO A 91 18.42 3.06 14.33
C PRO A 91 17.21 3.53 13.51
N PHE A 92 16.14 3.99 14.16
CA PHE A 92 14.89 4.31 13.47
C PHE A 92 14.67 5.83 13.34
N THR A 93 14.02 6.23 12.28
CA THR A 93 13.40 7.55 12.18
C THR A 93 12.01 7.47 12.81
N ALA A 94 11.70 8.32 13.78
CA ALA A 94 10.42 8.29 14.49
C ALA A 94 9.24 8.38 13.50
N SER A 95 8.22 7.55 13.72
CA SER A 95 6.99 7.43 12.92
C SER A 95 7.18 7.04 11.44
N ALA A 96 8.40 6.68 11.00
CA ALA A 96 8.68 6.37 9.60
C ALA A 96 8.33 4.92 9.20
N TYR A 97 8.14 4.03 10.16
CA TYR A 97 7.96 2.59 9.90
C TYR A 97 6.54 2.08 10.16
N ILE A 98 5.60 2.97 10.46
CA ILE A 98 4.20 2.60 10.73
C ILE A 98 3.59 1.91 9.51
N GLY A 99 2.95 0.76 9.74
CA GLY A 99 2.36 -0.09 8.69
C GLY A 99 3.33 -1.08 8.04
N GLN A 100 4.63 -0.97 8.32
CA GLN A 100 5.64 -1.94 7.86
C GLN A 100 5.62 -3.21 8.73
N ILE A 101 6.26 -4.25 8.25
CA ILE A 101 6.42 -5.52 9.00
C ILE A 101 7.80 -5.56 9.62
N VAL A 102 7.88 -5.92 10.88
CA VAL A 102 9.10 -6.38 11.52
C VAL A 102 9.05 -7.89 11.66
N ILE A 103 10.16 -8.56 11.30
CA ILE A 103 10.40 -9.97 11.57
C ILE A 103 11.44 -10.04 12.68
N ALA A 104 11.17 -10.86 13.68
CA ALA A 104 12.10 -11.16 14.77
C ALA A 104 12.46 -12.65 14.74
N GLU A 105 13.74 -12.94 14.77
CA GLU A 105 14.30 -14.29 14.67
C GLU A 105 15.18 -14.61 15.87
N GLU A 106 14.95 -15.76 16.44
CA GLU A 106 15.83 -16.36 17.45
C GLU A 106 16.50 -17.62 16.90
N SER A 107 17.69 -17.91 17.41
CA SER A 107 18.40 -19.12 16.98
C SER A 107 17.69 -20.43 17.34
N THR A 108 16.72 -20.40 18.26
CA THR A 108 16.07 -21.57 18.82
C THR A 108 14.55 -21.63 18.53
N ASN A 109 13.95 -20.54 18.09
CA ASN A 109 12.51 -20.47 17.84
C ASN A 109 12.23 -20.11 16.37
N ALA A 110 11.06 -20.53 15.87
CA ALA A 110 10.60 -20.10 14.56
C ALA A 110 10.45 -18.56 14.53
N PRO A 111 10.76 -17.91 13.40
CA PRO A 111 10.62 -16.48 13.27
C PRO A 111 9.16 -16.05 13.47
N VAL A 112 8.98 -14.94 14.15
CA VAL A 112 7.69 -14.28 14.34
C VAL A 112 7.71 -12.91 13.66
N TRP A 113 6.53 -12.41 13.30
CA TRP A 113 6.39 -11.12 12.66
C TRP A 113 5.29 -10.29 13.30
N GLY A 114 5.36 -8.97 13.13
CA GLY A 114 4.31 -8.05 13.56
C GLY A 114 4.21 -6.84 12.64
N VAL A 115 3.02 -6.26 12.56
CA VAL A 115 2.81 -4.99 11.85
C VAL A 115 3.13 -3.85 12.81
N ILE A 116 4.00 -2.95 12.38
CA ILE A 116 4.40 -1.80 13.19
C ILE A 116 3.25 -0.80 13.27
N SER A 117 2.69 -0.59 14.45
CA SER A 117 1.61 0.36 14.71
C SER A 117 2.11 1.73 15.14
N ALA A 118 3.31 1.79 15.75
CA ALA A 118 4.00 3.02 16.11
C ALA A 118 5.50 2.76 16.18
N ASN A 119 6.33 3.79 16.01
CA ASN A 119 7.75 3.71 16.32
C ASN A 119 8.34 5.01 16.82
N THR A 120 9.27 4.90 17.77
CA THR A 120 10.20 5.96 18.17
C THR A 120 11.54 5.79 17.44
N THR A 121 12.58 6.46 17.90
CA THR A 121 13.94 6.29 17.36
C THR A 121 14.60 4.98 17.76
N SER A 122 14.10 4.27 18.79
CA SER A 122 14.67 3.02 19.30
C SER A 122 13.64 1.91 19.54
N VAL A 123 12.33 2.21 19.51
CA VAL A 123 11.28 1.22 19.79
C VAL A 123 10.35 1.07 18.61
N LEU A 124 10.07 -0.17 18.24
CA LEU A 124 8.98 -0.54 17.33
C LEU A 124 7.83 -1.09 18.18
N THR A 125 6.63 -0.53 18.03
CA THR A 125 5.40 -1.07 18.62
C THR A 125 4.65 -1.83 17.54
N VAL A 126 4.24 -3.06 17.84
CA VAL A 126 3.50 -3.94 16.93
C VAL A 126 2.09 -4.21 17.44
N ASP A 127 1.20 -4.62 16.55
CA ASP A 127 -0.18 -5.03 16.86
C ASP A 127 -0.27 -6.45 17.46
N GLY A 128 0.86 -7.01 17.87
CA GLY A 128 1.06 -8.36 18.39
C GLY A 128 1.91 -9.19 17.47
N TRP A 129 2.64 -10.15 18.04
CA TRP A 129 3.49 -11.08 17.30
C TRP A 129 2.66 -12.20 16.69
N LYS A 130 3.03 -12.64 15.50
CA LYS A 130 2.36 -13.67 14.71
C LYS A 130 3.36 -14.69 14.20
N ASN A 131 2.94 -15.94 14.12
CA ASN A 131 3.65 -17.01 13.45
C ASN A 131 3.58 -16.85 11.92
N GLY A 132 4.37 -17.63 11.19
CA GLY A 132 4.36 -17.60 9.72
C GLY A 132 2.99 -17.82 9.06
N ASP A 133 2.09 -18.56 9.73
CA ASP A 133 0.72 -18.83 9.30
C ASP A 133 -0.29 -17.72 9.71
N GLY A 134 0.17 -16.68 10.41
CA GLY A 134 -0.67 -15.57 10.88
C GLY A 134 -1.38 -15.81 12.21
N THR A 135 -1.24 -16.99 12.83
CA THR A 135 -1.74 -17.25 14.20
C THR A 135 -0.94 -16.46 15.23
N ALA A 136 -1.48 -16.31 16.45
CA ALA A 136 -0.77 -15.62 17.53
C ALA A 136 0.59 -16.29 17.78
N GLY A 137 1.66 -15.48 17.69
CA GLY A 137 3.02 -15.90 17.94
C GLY A 137 3.47 -15.66 19.36
N THR A 138 4.57 -16.26 19.73
CA THR A 138 5.24 -16.01 21.03
C THR A 138 5.96 -14.67 21.00
N THR A 139 6.14 -14.06 22.18
CA THR A 139 7.03 -12.90 22.31
C THR A 139 8.45 -13.32 21.98
N PRO A 140 9.15 -12.64 21.04
CA PRO A 140 10.54 -12.96 20.73
C PRO A 140 11.44 -12.65 21.94
N GLY A 141 12.57 -13.35 22.02
CA GLY A 141 13.54 -13.13 23.10
C GLY A 141 14.16 -11.74 23.06
N SER A 142 14.63 -11.29 24.21
CA SER A 142 15.17 -9.93 24.38
C SER A 142 16.44 -9.65 23.57
N THR A 143 17.08 -10.68 23.01
CA THR A 143 18.30 -10.57 22.21
C THR A 143 18.09 -11.13 20.78
N CYS A 144 16.85 -11.16 20.30
CA CYS A 144 16.54 -11.66 18.97
C CYS A 144 17.18 -10.76 17.90
N ASN A 145 17.50 -11.37 16.77
CA ASN A 145 17.74 -10.63 15.54
C ASN A 145 16.41 -10.11 14.99
N TYR A 146 16.41 -8.96 14.39
CA TYR A 146 15.21 -8.44 13.76
C TYR A 146 15.51 -7.74 12.43
N GLN A 147 14.50 -7.68 11.60
CA GLN A 147 14.55 -6.98 10.33
C GLN A 147 13.22 -6.26 10.11
N VAL A 148 13.29 -4.99 9.71
CA VAL A 148 12.12 -4.26 9.22
C VAL A 148 12.09 -4.40 7.70
N LEU A 149 10.96 -4.87 7.18
CA LEU A 149 10.73 -5.06 5.75
C LEU A 149 9.91 -3.89 5.19
N PRO A 150 10.54 -2.83 4.67
CA PRO A 150 9.80 -1.69 4.13
C PRO A 150 8.99 -2.07 2.89
N GLY A 151 9.46 -3.06 2.13
CA GLY A 151 8.73 -3.61 0.99
C GLY A 151 7.46 -4.37 1.35
N ALA A 152 7.29 -4.74 2.60
CA ALA A 152 6.10 -5.39 3.11
C ALA A 152 5.03 -4.39 3.61
N ALA A 153 5.34 -3.10 3.69
CA ALA A 153 4.34 -2.10 4.01
C ALA A 153 3.28 -2.09 2.90
N PRO A 154 2.03 -2.37 3.23
CA PRO A 154 1.00 -2.47 2.20
C PRO A 154 0.73 -1.10 1.57
N TYR A 155 0.60 -1.07 0.26
CA TYR A 155 0.11 0.11 -0.46
C TYR A 155 -1.39 0.29 -0.19
N ARG A 156 -1.72 0.86 0.95
CA ARG A 156 -3.10 0.98 1.44
C ARG A 156 -3.60 2.40 1.58
N TYR A 157 -2.74 3.39 1.38
CA TYR A 157 -3.17 4.78 1.45
C TYR A 157 -3.53 5.28 0.05
N MET A 158 -4.81 5.62 -0.15
CA MET A 158 -5.30 6.23 -1.37
C MET A 158 -5.13 7.73 -1.30
N ALA A 159 -4.57 8.32 -2.36
CA ALA A 159 -4.39 9.74 -2.56
C ALA A 159 -5.09 10.17 -3.85
N LEU A 160 -5.61 11.38 -3.89
CA LEU A 160 -6.34 11.95 -5.01
C LEU A 160 -5.66 13.22 -5.52
N THR A 161 -5.80 13.54 -6.81
CA THR A 161 -5.25 14.76 -7.39
C THR A 161 -6.12 15.30 -8.51
N GLU A 162 -6.14 16.64 -8.65
CA GLU A 162 -6.71 17.36 -9.78
C GLU A 162 -5.71 17.56 -10.93
N ASN A 163 -4.51 16.98 -10.84
CA ASN A 163 -3.51 17.06 -11.91
C ASN A 163 -3.88 16.13 -13.08
N ALA A 164 -4.11 16.74 -14.25
CA ALA A 164 -4.57 16.04 -15.46
C ALA A 164 -3.46 15.35 -16.27
N SER A 165 -2.18 15.41 -15.82
CA SER A 165 -1.09 14.71 -16.52
C SER A 165 -1.35 13.20 -16.55
N ALA A 166 -0.99 12.53 -17.64
CA ALA A 166 -1.13 11.07 -17.73
C ALA A 166 -0.32 10.36 -16.63
N PRO A 167 -0.80 9.22 -16.11
CA PRO A 167 -0.01 8.37 -15.22
C PRO A 167 1.32 7.98 -15.85
N SER A 168 2.40 8.04 -15.07
CA SER A 168 3.75 7.74 -15.56
C SER A 168 4.47 6.76 -14.66
N ALA A 169 5.19 5.83 -15.27
CA ALA A 169 6.06 4.90 -14.55
C ALA A 169 7.21 5.61 -13.80
N SER A 170 7.56 6.83 -14.18
CA SER A 170 8.57 7.65 -13.50
C SER A 170 8.02 8.49 -12.35
N THR A 171 6.71 8.46 -12.09
CA THR A 171 6.10 9.20 -10.98
C THR A 171 6.67 8.72 -9.64
N THR A 172 7.18 9.64 -8.85
CA THR A 172 7.63 9.41 -7.47
C THR A 172 6.59 9.85 -6.46
N THR A 173 5.94 10.98 -6.70
CA THR A 173 4.92 11.58 -5.83
C THR A 173 3.72 12.00 -6.67
N LEU A 174 2.52 11.98 -6.08
CA LEU A 174 1.32 12.43 -6.75
C LEU A 174 1.30 13.97 -6.82
N THR A 175 1.64 14.52 -7.98
CA THR A 175 1.69 15.98 -8.18
C THR A 175 0.31 16.60 -7.93
N GLY A 176 0.27 17.69 -7.15
CA GLY A 176 -0.99 18.38 -6.82
C GLY A 176 -1.94 17.53 -5.97
N GLU A 177 -1.40 16.67 -5.11
CA GLU A 177 -2.19 15.83 -4.21
C GLU A 177 -3.14 16.66 -3.35
N ILE A 178 -4.40 16.25 -3.29
CA ILE A 178 -5.42 16.86 -2.44
C ILE A 178 -5.15 16.46 -0.99
N THR A 179 -5.03 17.46 -0.11
CA THR A 179 -4.72 17.26 1.32
C THR A 179 -5.84 17.67 2.26
N THR A 180 -6.88 18.31 1.75
CA THR A 180 -7.99 18.91 2.53
C THR A 180 -9.36 18.54 1.96
N GLY A 181 -10.42 19.15 2.46
CA GLY A 181 -11.76 19.03 1.89
C GLY A 181 -12.36 17.61 1.97
N GLY A 182 -11.92 16.77 2.91
CA GLY A 182 -12.40 15.40 3.06
C GLY A 182 -11.85 14.41 2.03
N CYS A 183 -11.04 14.88 1.07
CA CYS A 183 -10.43 14.09 0.00
C CYS A 183 -8.91 13.89 0.17
N GLY A 184 -8.37 14.22 1.35
CA GLY A 184 -6.97 13.98 1.68
C GLY A 184 -6.63 12.48 1.73
N ARG A 185 -5.34 12.17 1.61
CA ARG A 185 -4.82 10.80 1.65
C ARG A 185 -5.40 10.01 2.82
N ALA A 186 -5.91 8.82 2.57
CA ALA A 186 -6.60 8.03 3.57
C ALA A 186 -6.35 6.53 3.43
N LEU A 187 -6.37 5.82 4.56
CA LEU A 187 -6.24 4.37 4.60
C LEU A 187 -7.45 3.71 3.92
N ALA A 188 -7.18 2.83 2.98
CA ALA A 188 -8.18 2.01 2.31
C ALA A 188 -8.45 0.71 3.05
N THR A 189 -9.66 0.22 2.95
CA THR A 189 -10.05 -1.11 3.44
C THR A 189 -9.62 -2.16 2.43
N TYR A 190 -8.86 -3.14 2.88
CA TYR A 190 -8.45 -4.30 2.10
C TYR A 190 -9.49 -5.40 2.22
N ALA A 191 -9.81 -6.05 1.11
CA ALA A 191 -10.62 -7.27 1.08
C ALA A 191 -10.05 -8.26 0.06
N HIS A 192 -9.95 -9.52 0.45
CA HIS A 192 -9.53 -10.64 -0.37
C HIS A 192 -10.21 -11.91 0.11
N THR A 193 -10.71 -12.71 -0.82
CA THR A 193 -11.21 -14.05 -0.52
C THR A 193 -10.10 -15.05 -0.78
N LEU A 194 -9.79 -15.90 0.19
CA LEU A 194 -8.74 -16.90 0.06
C LEU A 194 -9.00 -17.80 -1.18
N GLY A 195 -7.98 -17.95 -2.03
CA GLY A 195 -8.07 -18.68 -3.30
C GLY A 195 -8.59 -17.85 -4.49
N ALA A 196 -9.06 -16.62 -4.27
CA ALA A 196 -9.42 -15.74 -5.38
C ALA A 196 -8.18 -15.14 -6.04
N SER A 197 -8.25 -14.92 -7.35
CA SER A 197 -7.20 -14.22 -8.11
C SER A 197 -7.25 -12.70 -7.95
N THR A 198 -8.21 -12.17 -7.18
CA THR A 198 -8.40 -10.72 -7.02
C THR A 198 -8.40 -10.32 -5.56
N ALA A 199 -7.84 -9.13 -5.29
CA ALA A 199 -7.97 -8.43 -4.02
C ALA A 199 -8.43 -7.00 -4.28
N THR A 200 -9.13 -6.39 -3.34
CA THR A 200 -9.60 -5.01 -3.46
C THR A 200 -9.09 -4.13 -2.34
N LEU A 201 -8.84 -2.88 -2.68
CA LEU A 201 -8.63 -1.79 -1.75
C LEU A 201 -9.74 -0.78 -2.00
N SER A 202 -10.54 -0.46 -1.01
CA SER A 202 -11.64 0.48 -1.15
C SER A 202 -11.59 1.60 -0.14
N LYS A 203 -11.93 2.81 -0.58
CA LYS A 203 -12.04 3.99 0.27
C LYS A 203 -13.24 4.82 -0.14
N THR A 204 -14.02 5.21 0.86
CA THR A 204 -15.08 6.19 0.73
C THR A 204 -14.62 7.50 1.37
N PHE A 205 -14.64 8.58 0.60
CA PHE A 205 -14.30 9.93 1.03
C PHE A 205 -15.58 10.73 1.25
N SER A 206 -15.74 11.32 2.42
CA SER A 206 -16.83 12.28 2.71
C SER A 206 -16.34 13.67 2.31
N VAL A 207 -16.90 14.22 1.25
CA VAL A 207 -16.41 15.46 0.64
C VAL A 207 -16.88 16.67 1.42
N THR A 208 -15.93 17.45 1.93
CA THR A 208 -16.20 18.70 2.66
C THR A 208 -15.63 19.93 1.95
N GLY A 209 -15.05 19.75 0.76
CA GLY A 209 -14.56 20.77 -0.15
C GLY A 209 -15.26 20.69 -1.50
N THR A 210 -14.82 21.52 -2.46
CA THR A 210 -15.28 21.46 -3.85
C THR A 210 -14.08 21.20 -4.74
N PHE A 211 -14.15 20.14 -5.54
CA PHE A 211 -13.09 19.72 -6.46
C PHE A 211 -13.75 19.57 -7.86
N PRO A 212 -13.47 20.49 -8.79
CA PRO A 212 -14.11 20.50 -10.11
C PRO A 212 -13.70 19.33 -10.99
N ALA A 213 -12.52 18.78 -10.78
CA ALA A 213 -12.00 17.70 -11.61
C ALA A 213 -10.91 16.89 -10.88
N ILE A 214 -11.28 15.87 -10.14
CA ILE A 214 -10.30 14.88 -9.66
C ILE A 214 -10.00 13.95 -10.84
N HIS A 215 -8.74 13.97 -11.31
CA HIS A 215 -8.30 13.24 -12.50
C HIS A 215 -7.65 11.90 -12.21
N LYS A 216 -6.98 11.76 -11.06
CA LYS A 216 -6.18 10.57 -10.76
C LYS A 216 -6.29 10.14 -9.31
N VAL A 217 -6.00 8.87 -9.11
CA VAL A 217 -5.80 8.25 -7.79
C VAL A 217 -4.41 7.60 -7.74
N GLY A 218 -3.75 7.70 -6.59
CA GLY A 218 -2.50 7.02 -6.29
C GLY A 218 -2.63 6.10 -5.09
N LEU A 219 -1.81 5.05 -5.04
CA LEU A 219 -1.62 4.22 -3.86
C LEU A 219 -0.23 4.42 -3.29
N SER A 220 -0.17 4.63 -1.98
CA SER A 220 1.05 4.83 -1.21
C SER A 220 1.12 3.88 -0.02
N GLN A 221 2.33 3.66 0.46
CA GLN A 221 2.60 3.01 1.75
C GLN A 221 2.48 3.99 2.93
N TYR A 222 2.62 5.28 2.65
CA TYR A 222 2.72 6.33 3.66
C TYR A 222 1.39 7.06 3.82
N SER A 223 1.04 7.37 5.06
CA SER A 223 -0.13 8.19 5.41
C SER A 223 0.07 9.68 5.09
N THR A 224 1.33 10.12 5.02
CA THR A 224 1.69 11.52 4.79
C THR A 224 1.57 11.87 3.30
N ALA A 225 0.89 12.96 2.99
CA ALA A 225 0.78 13.50 1.64
C ALA A 225 2.16 13.90 1.07
N SER A 226 2.24 13.98 -0.27
CA SER A 226 3.46 14.31 -1.01
C SER A 226 4.64 13.35 -0.80
N THR A 227 4.37 12.17 -0.26
CA THR A 227 5.34 11.06 -0.19
C THR A 227 5.15 10.12 -1.37
N GLN A 228 6.07 9.17 -1.50
CA GLN A 228 6.13 8.23 -2.61
C GLN A 228 4.80 7.49 -2.85
N VAL A 229 4.43 7.37 -4.11
CA VAL A 229 3.36 6.49 -4.61
C VAL A 229 3.97 5.32 -5.38
N GLY A 230 3.40 4.14 -5.21
CA GLY A 230 3.83 2.94 -5.93
C GLY A 230 2.96 2.64 -7.15
N PHE A 231 1.76 3.17 -7.16
CA PHE A 231 0.79 2.98 -8.25
C PHE A 231 0.04 4.28 -8.50
N GLU A 232 -0.28 4.53 -9.74
CA GLU A 232 -1.01 5.69 -10.21
C GLU A 232 -2.01 5.27 -11.29
N ALA A 233 -3.22 5.81 -11.24
CA ALA A 233 -4.24 5.57 -12.27
C ALA A 233 -5.00 6.87 -12.58
N ALA A 234 -5.19 7.16 -13.87
CA ALA A 234 -6.18 8.14 -14.29
C ALA A 234 -7.58 7.58 -14.07
N LEU A 235 -8.52 8.42 -13.69
CA LEU A 235 -9.92 8.07 -13.68
C LEU A 235 -10.43 7.96 -15.12
N ASN A 236 -11.41 7.10 -15.35
CA ASN A 236 -12.03 6.96 -16.68
C ASN A 236 -12.80 8.24 -17.11
N ALA A 237 -13.29 8.97 -16.15
CA ALA A 237 -13.86 10.31 -16.30
C ALA A 237 -13.52 11.14 -15.05
N ASP A 238 -13.42 12.45 -15.22
CA ASP A 238 -13.12 13.37 -14.14
C ASP A 238 -14.21 13.34 -13.07
N ALA A 239 -13.81 13.16 -11.80
CA ALA A 239 -14.74 13.23 -10.71
C ALA A 239 -14.93 14.69 -10.27
N ASN A 240 -16.14 15.22 -10.52
CA ASN A 240 -16.53 16.54 -10.05
C ASN A 240 -17.38 16.41 -8.80
N VAL A 241 -16.82 16.75 -7.66
CA VAL A 241 -17.45 16.59 -6.34
C VAL A 241 -17.54 17.92 -5.59
N ALA A 242 -18.54 18.04 -4.74
CA ALA A 242 -18.75 19.21 -3.89
C ALA A 242 -19.07 18.81 -2.45
N ILE A 243 -19.15 19.81 -1.59
CA ILE A 243 -19.52 19.65 -0.18
C ILE A 243 -20.81 18.84 -0.05
N GLY A 244 -20.75 17.78 0.75
CA GLY A 244 -21.85 16.84 1.01
C GLY A 244 -21.92 15.65 0.05
N ASP A 245 -21.09 15.60 -0.98
CA ASP A 245 -20.94 14.41 -1.82
C ASP A 245 -20.12 13.33 -1.12
N THR A 246 -20.23 12.11 -1.61
CA THR A 246 -19.40 10.98 -1.20
C THR A 246 -18.72 10.39 -2.43
N LEU A 247 -17.39 10.32 -2.40
CA LEU A 247 -16.58 9.72 -3.46
C LEU A 247 -16.11 8.33 -3.02
N ALA A 248 -16.59 7.29 -3.71
CA ALA A 248 -16.15 5.91 -3.47
C ALA A 248 -15.13 5.48 -4.52
N VAL A 249 -13.97 5.05 -4.08
CA VAL A 249 -12.87 4.55 -4.93
C VAL A 249 -12.61 3.10 -4.58
N THR A 250 -12.59 2.22 -5.57
CA THR A 250 -12.20 0.82 -5.42
C THR A 250 -11.06 0.50 -6.38
N TRP A 251 -9.98 0.01 -5.82
CA TRP A 251 -8.80 -0.46 -6.57
C TRP A 251 -8.79 -1.97 -6.54
N THR A 252 -8.85 -2.61 -7.70
CA THR A 252 -8.79 -4.07 -7.82
C THR A 252 -7.40 -4.50 -8.28
N LEU A 253 -6.78 -5.38 -7.50
CA LEU A 253 -5.53 -6.07 -7.85
C LEU A 253 -5.90 -7.44 -8.41
N THR A 254 -5.43 -7.77 -9.60
CA THR A 254 -5.62 -9.09 -10.22
C THR A 254 -4.27 -9.78 -10.35
N LEU A 255 -4.17 -11.01 -9.86
CA LEU A 255 -3.03 -11.90 -10.01
C LEU A 255 -3.40 -12.96 -11.07
N SER A 256 -2.69 -13.01 -12.16
CA SER A 256 -2.95 -13.93 -13.28
C SER A 256 -1.66 -14.57 -13.77
#